data_1f2bc8b6636a2800e51efe0868293f3e
#
_entry.id   1f2bc8b6636a2800e51efe0868293f3e
#
_cell.length_a   1.000
_cell.length_b   1.000
_cell.length_c   1.000
_cell.angle_alpha   90.00
_cell.angle_beta   90.00
_cell.angle_gamma   90.00
#
_symmetry.space_group_name_H-M   'P 1'
#
loop_
_entity.id
_entity.type
_entity.pdbx_description
1 polymer ?
#
loop_
_entity_poly.entity_id
_entity_poly.type
_entity_poly.pdbx_seq_one_letter_code
_entity_poly.pdbx_strand_id
1 'polypeptide(L)'
;MGIKKYNPTTPGLRGMTVSTFEEITCTTPEKSLTVTLKKHAGRNSRGKITVRHRGGGTRPKYRIIDFKRDKDGIPGTVATIEYDPNRSANIALINYADGEKRYIIAPNHLEVGQTIESGSEADIKVGNALPVANIPVGTIIHNIELKPGKGGQMVRSAGNGAQLMAKEGKFAQVRLPSGEVRRIRLECRATIGEVGNIDHQNIQIGKAGRKRHMGIRPTVRGSVMNPNDHPHGGGEGKAGIGRVSPVTPWGKPALGYKTRKKKNPSNKYIVKRRNER
;
A
#
# COMPACT_ATOMS: atom_id res chain seq x y z
N MET A 1 12.81 14.02 -2.31
CA MET A 1 12.07 14.08 -1.04
C MET A 1 13.04 14.12 0.12
N GLY A 2 12.81 14.95 1.12
CA GLY A 2 13.72 15.10 2.26
C GLY A 2 13.25 14.31 3.50
N ILE A 3 14.21 13.80 4.26
CA ILE A 3 13.97 13.19 5.57
C ILE A 3 14.61 14.06 6.65
N LYS A 4 13.78 14.60 7.54
CA LYS A 4 14.23 15.34 8.72
C LYS A 4 14.61 14.37 9.83
N LYS A 5 15.84 14.48 10.33
CA LYS A 5 16.30 13.83 11.56
C LYS A 5 16.12 14.78 12.74
N TYR A 6 15.87 14.24 13.93
CA TYR A 6 15.80 15.01 15.17
C TYR A 6 17.10 14.90 15.97
N ASN A 7 17.42 15.95 16.71
CA ASN A 7 18.51 15.90 17.67
C ASN A 7 18.18 14.92 18.80
N PRO A 8 19.14 14.12 19.30
CA PRO A 8 18.92 13.06 20.28
C PRO A 8 18.76 13.61 21.72
N THR A 9 17.91 14.61 21.92
CA THR A 9 17.65 15.24 23.22
C THR A 9 16.85 14.35 24.18
N THR A 10 16.09 13.37 23.64
CA THR A 10 15.36 12.38 24.41
C THR A 10 15.48 11.00 23.78
N PRO A 11 15.28 9.88 24.55
CA PRO A 11 15.31 8.53 23.99
C PRO A 11 14.38 8.34 22.79
N GLY A 12 13.20 8.98 22.80
CA GLY A 12 12.23 8.89 21.70
C GLY A 12 12.66 9.63 20.44
N LEU A 13 13.45 10.70 20.55
CA LEU A 13 13.92 11.49 19.42
C LEU A 13 15.22 10.93 18.80
N ARG A 14 16.00 10.16 19.56
CA ARG A 14 17.31 9.63 19.13
C ARG A 14 17.30 8.93 17.78
N GLY A 15 16.29 8.13 17.50
CA GLY A 15 16.15 7.40 16.23
C GLY A 15 14.95 7.85 15.40
N MET A 16 14.30 8.97 15.73
CA MET A 16 13.10 9.41 15.05
C MET A 16 13.43 10.22 13.80
N THR A 17 12.75 9.86 12.70
CA THR A 17 12.78 10.65 11.46
C THR A 17 11.35 10.91 10.99
N VAL A 18 11.17 11.96 10.20
CA VAL A 18 9.92 12.32 9.57
C VAL A 18 10.16 12.80 8.14
N SER A 19 9.15 12.70 7.28
CA SER A 19 9.19 13.35 5.97
C SER A 19 9.20 14.87 6.14
N THR A 20 9.90 15.58 5.25
CA THR A 20 9.86 17.05 5.15
C THR A 20 8.60 17.56 4.44
N PHE A 21 7.84 16.68 3.78
CA PHE A 21 6.61 16.99 3.04
C PHE A 21 6.79 18.02 1.90
N GLU A 22 7.98 18.10 1.31
CA GLU A 22 8.29 19.06 0.24
C GLU A 22 7.41 18.93 -1.00
N GLU A 23 6.95 17.71 -1.31
CA GLU A 23 6.07 17.46 -2.47
C GLU A 23 4.63 17.90 -2.24
N ILE A 24 4.23 18.17 -0.98
CA ILE A 24 2.86 18.48 -0.64
C ILE A 24 2.60 19.95 -0.85
N THR A 25 1.65 20.25 -1.72
CA THR A 25 1.27 21.63 -2.09
C THR A 25 0.05 22.13 -1.32
N CYS A 26 -0.81 21.24 -0.80
CA CYS A 26 -1.99 21.58 -0.03
C CYS A 26 -2.17 20.64 1.16
N THR A 27 -2.55 21.20 2.31
CA THR A 27 -2.80 20.47 3.57
C THR A 27 -4.28 20.21 3.84
N THR A 28 -5.16 20.94 3.18
CA THR A 28 -6.62 20.82 3.35
C THR A 28 -7.23 19.95 2.25
N PRO A 29 -7.88 18.81 2.60
CA PRO A 29 -8.48 17.96 1.59
C PRO A 29 -9.78 18.54 1.04
N GLU A 30 -10.13 18.19 -0.19
CA GLU A 30 -11.43 18.50 -0.79
C GLU A 30 -12.54 17.82 0.02
N LYS A 31 -13.46 18.64 0.57
CA LYS A 31 -14.49 18.17 1.50
C LYS A 31 -15.46 17.18 0.87
N SER A 32 -15.86 17.41 -0.37
CA SER A 32 -16.77 16.56 -1.14
C SER A 32 -16.24 15.13 -1.35
N LEU A 33 -14.90 14.97 -1.40
CA LEU A 33 -14.22 13.69 -1.60
C LEU A 33 -13.76 13.04 -0.29
N THR A 34 -14.22 13.53 0.87
CA THR A 34 -13.85 12.95 2.17
C THR A 34 -15.04 12.34 2.90
N VAL A 35 -14.84 11.12 3.42
CA VAL A 35 -15.84 10.39 4.19
C VAL A 35 -15.29 9.95 5.54
N THR A 36 -16.18 9.79 6.53
CA THR A 36 -15.81 9.27 7.84
C THR A 36 -15.53 7.77 7.78
N LEU A 37 -14.36 7.37 8.24
CA LEU A 37 -13.99 5.94 8.32
C LEU A 37 -14.37 5.38 9.68
N LYS A 38 -15.34 4.44 9.71
CA LYS A 38 -15.67 3.68 10.93
C LYS A 38 -14.52 2.74 11.29
N LYS A 39 -14.10 2.77 12.57
CA LYS A 39 -13.03 1.90 13.08
C LYS A 39 -13.63 0.67 13.74
N HIS A 40 -13.23 -0.50 13.31
CA HIS A 40 -13.65 -1.78 13.87
C HIS A 40 -12.64 -2.37 14.88
N ALA A 41 -11.48 -1.73 15.07
CA ALA A 41 -10.44 -2.16 16.02
C ALA A 41 -10.07 -3.65 15.91
N GLY A 42 -10.01 -4.17 14.68
CA GLY A 42 -9.70 -5.58 14.40
C GLY A 42 -10.81 -6.57 14.72
N ARG A 43 -12.05 -6.11 14.95
CA ARG A 43 -13.22 -6.97 15.21
C ARG A 43 -13.95 -7.33 13.93
N ASN A 44 -14.52 -8.54 13.91
CA ASN A 44 -15.39 -8.99 12.81
C ASN A 44 -16.85 -8.54 13.04
N SER A 45 -17.77 -8.95 12.16
CA SER A 45 -19.21 -8.64 12.26
C SER A 45 -19.87 -9.14 13.55
N ARG A 46 -19.31 -10.18 14.20
CA ARG A 46 -19.78 -10.75 15.47
C ARG A 46 -19.12 -10.08 16.69
N GLY A 47 -18.35 -9.01 16.54
CA GLY A 47 -17.65 -8.32 17.60
C GLY A 47 -16.39 -9.02 18.13
N LYS A 48 -16.02 -10.20 17.60
CA LYS A 48 -14.84 -10.95 18.03
C LYS A 48 -13.58 -10.38 17.39
N ILE A 49 -12.48 -10.28 18.15
CA ILE A 49 -11.18 -9.82 17.65
C ILE A 49 -10.58 -10.90 16.74
N THR A 50 -10.45 -10.60 15.45
CA THR A 50 -9.80 -11.45 14.45
C THR A 50 -8.43 -10.94 14.06
N VAL A 51 -8.17 -9.63 14.21
CA VAL A 51 -6.86 -9.01 14.02
C VAL A 51 -6.47 -8.34 15.33
N ARG A 52 -5.50 -8.91 16.03
CA ARG A 52 -5.02 -8.40 17.32
C ARG A 52 -4.22 -7.10 17.16
N HIS A 53 -4.03 -6.37 18.25
CA HIS A 53 -3.18 -5.19 18.36
C HIS A 53 -3.62 -4.03 17.45
N ARG A 54 -4.91 -3.90 17.20
CA ARG A 54 -5.52 -2.80 16.47
C ARG A 54 -6.49 -2.02 17.37
N GLY A 55 -6.57 -0.71 17.18
CA GLY A 55 -7.52 0.16 17.88
C GLY A 55 -6.89 1.40 18.48
N GLY A 56 -7.74 2.34 18.88
CA GLY A 56 -7.33 3.69 19.31
C GLY A 56 -6.74 4.52 18.15
N GLY A 57 -5.86 5.45 18.50
CA GLY A 57 -5.21 6.36 17.56
C GLY A 57 -6.11 7.48 17.05
N THR A 58 -5.57 8.31 16.19
CA THR A 58 -6.30 9.41 15.53
C THR A 58 -7.45 8.88 14.66
N ARG A 59 -8.44 9.75 14.40
CA ARG A 59 -9.58 9.42 13.52
C ARG A 59 -9.43 10.15 12.17
N PRO A 60 -8.65 9.62 11.21
CA PRO A 60 -8.53 10.24 9.91
C PRO A 60 -9.81 10.09 9.10
N LYS A 61 -10.11 11.09 8.28
CA LYS A 61 -11.10 10.95 7.21
C LYS A 61 -10.51 10.14 6.07
N TYR A 62 -11.33 9.37 5.40
CA TYR A 62 -10.94 8.64 4.18
C TYR A 62 -11.12 9.55 2.97
N ARG A 63 -10.12 9.60 2.08
CA ARG A 63 -10.22 10.25 0.77
C ARG A 63 -10.69 9.23 -0.24
N ILE A 64 -11.72 9.59 -1.00
CA ILE A 64 -12.24 8.73 -2.09
C ILE A 64 -11.26 8.83 -3.24
N ILE A 65 -10.58 7.71 -3.52
CA ILE A 65 -9.58 7.65 -4.60
C ILE A 65 -10.18 6.96 -5.81
N ASP A 66 -9.96 7.54 -6.97
CA ASP A 66 -10.30 6.92 -8.25
C ASP A 66 -9.27 5.86 -8.61
N PHE A 67 -9.57 4.62 -8.23
CA PHE A 67 -8.77 3.46 -8.63
C PHE A 67 -9.14 2.91 -10.00
N LYS A 68 -10.30 3.32 -10.55
CA LYS A 68 -10.79 2.81 -11.84
C LYS A 68 -10.21 3.55 -13.01
N ARG A 69 -10.04 4.87 -12.85
CA ARG A 69 -9.57 5.74 -13.92
C ARG A 69 -10.43 5.61 -15.19
N ASP A 70 -11.75 5.62 -14.99
CA ASP A 70 -12.76 5.34 -16.01
C ASP A 70 -13.23 6.56 -16.82
N LYS A 71 -12.61 7.72 -16.62
CA LYS A 71 -12.84 8.94 -17.42
C LYS A 71 -11.98 8.92 -18.68
N ASP A 72 -12.42 8.22 -19.69
CA ASP A 72 -11.67 8.09 -20.94
C ASP A 72 -11.83 9.34 -21.83
N GLY A 73 -10.73 9.81 -22.42
CA GLY A 73 -10.72 10.92 -23.36
C GLY A 73 -10.98 12.31 -22.75
N ILE A 74 -11.15 12.42 -21.43
CA ILE A 74 -11.35 13.69 -20.74
C ILE A 74 -10.05 14.09 -20.05
N PRO A 75 -9.38 15.19 -20.49
CA PRO A 75 -8.17 15.65 -19.84
C PRO A 75 -8.47 16.21 -18.45
N GLY A 76 -7.58 15.92 -17.52
CA GLY A 76 -7.63 16.45 -16.16
C GLY A 76 -6.32 17.13 -15.80
N THR A 77 -6.39 18.26 -15.13
CA THR A 77 -5.21 19.00 -14.66
C THR A 77 -4.94 18.69 -13.20
N VAL A 78 -3.69 18.45 -12.85
CA VAL A 78 -3.23 18.26 -11.47
C VAL A 78 -3.36 19.58 -10.73
N ALA A 79 -4.30 19.67 -9.78
CA ALA A 79 -4.54 20.88 -9.00
C ALA A 79 -3.63 20.95 -7.78
N THR A 80 -3.55 19.87 -6.99
CA THR A 80 -2.76 19.80 -5.76
C THR A 80 -2.18 18.40 -5.53
N ILE A 81 -1.08 18.33 -4.79
CA ILE A 81 -0.54 17.08 -4.22
C ILE A 81 -0.75 17.15 -2.71
N GLU A 82 -1.35 16.10 -2.14
CA GLU A 82 -1.81 16.09 -0.75
C GLU A 82 -1.34 14.84 0.01
N TYR A 83 -1.23 14.98 1.32
CA TYR A 83 -0.98 13.87 2.24
C TYR A 83 -2.27 13.09 2.55
N ASP A 84 -2.24 11.77 2.44
CA ASP A 84 -3.33 10.91 2.89
C ASP A 84 -2.89 10.04 4.08
N PRO A 85 -3.52 10.19 5.27
CA PRO A 85 -3.19 9.39 6.44
C PRO A 85 -3.61 7.91 6.34
N ASN A 86 -4.37 7.52 5.31
CA ASN A 86 -4.86 6.15 5.13
C ASN A 86 -3.92 5.29 4.28
N ARG A 87 -2.91 5.89 3.66
CA ARG A 87 -1.95 5.19 2.79
C ARG A 87 -0.54 5.76 2.93
N SER A 88 0.44 5.04 2.44
CA SER A 88 1.83 5.49 2.43
C SER A 88 2.12 6.46 1.29
N ALA A 89 1.41 6.34 0.16
CA ALA A 89 1.54 7.19 -1.00
C ALA A 89 0.85 8.55 -0.79
N ASN A 90 1.39 9.61 -1.38
CA ASN A 90 0.69 10.89 -1.55
C ASN A 90 -0.42 10.72 -2.60
N ILE A 91 -1.39 11.62 -2.59
CA ILE A 91 -2.51 11.66 -3.54
C ILE A 91 -2.49 12.99 -4.29
N ALA A 92 -3.02 13.00 -5.50
CA ALA A 92 -3.17 14.22 -6.29
C ALA A 92 -4.65 14.49 -6.55
N LEU A 93 -5.07 15.73 -6.37
CA LEU A 93 -6.40 16.20 -6.77
C LEU A 93 -6.34 16.58 -8.24
N ILE A 94 -7.27 16.03 -9.01
CA ILE A 94 -7.39 16.28 -10.44
C ILE A 94 -8.68 17.00 -10.69
N ASN A 95 -8.58 18.13 -11.41
CA ASN A 95 -9.71 18.87 -11.94
C ASN A 95 -9.87 18.49 -13.42
N TYR A 96 -10.96 17.80 -13.74
CA TYR A 96 -11.28 17.40 -15.11
C TYR A 96 -11.95 18.56 -15.88
N ALA A 97 -11.83 18.55 -17.20
CA ALA A 97 -12.41 19.58 -18.07
C ALA A 97 -13.95 19.68 -17.96
N ASP A 98 -14.61 18.59 -17.55
CA ASP A 98 -16.06 18.54 -17.29
C ASP A 98 -16.47 19.09 -15.90
N GLY A 99 -15.52 19.64 -15.12
CA GLY A 99 -15.75 20.18 -13.77
C GLY A 99 -15.75 19.16 -12.62
N GLU A 100 -15.67 17.84 -12.91
CA GLU A 100 -15.56 16.85 -11.85
C GLU A 100 -14.16 16.84 -11.23
N LYS A 101 -14.09 16.66 -9.93
CA LYS A 101 -12.83 16.51 -9.19
C LYS A 101 -12.67 15.06 -8.74
N ARG A 102 -11.48 14.50 -8.88
CA ARG A 102 -11.15 13.17 -8.36
C ARG A 102 -9.75 13.16 -7.75
N TYR A 103 -9.57 12.33 -6.70
CA TYR A 103 -8.25 12.00 -6.21
C TYR A 103 -7.68 10.78 -6.94
N ILE A 104 -6.40 10.83 -7.26
CA ILE A 104 -5.63 9.70 -7.75
C ILE A 104 -4.44 9.43 -6.82
N ILE A 105 -3.79 8.27 -6.96
CA ILE A 105 -2.48 8.04 -6.36
C ILE A 105 -1.48 8.91 -7.11
N ALA A 106 -0.69 9.73 -6.39
CA ALA A 106 0.34 10.55 -7.00
C ALA A 106 1.52 9.68 -7.44
N PRO A 107 1.82 9.58 -8.74
CA PRO A 107 3.06 8.97 -9.20
C PRO A 107 4.26 9.84 -8.85
N ASN A 108 5.44 9.24 -8.90
CA ASN A 108 6.70 9.95 -8.75
C ASN A 108 6.90 10.94 -9.91
N HIS A 109 7.46 12.12 -9.63
CA HIS A 109 7.66 13.20 -10.60
C HIS A 109 6.38 13.80 -11.20
N LEU A 110 5.23 13.66 -10.53
CA LEU A 110 4.02 14.37 -10.89
C LEU A 110 4.11 15.83 -10.40
N GLU A 111 3.82 16.79 -11.27
CA GLU A 111 3.84 18.21 -10.96
C GLU A 111 2.45 18.83 -11.02
N VAL A 112 2.22 19.90 -10.25
CA VAL A 112 1.00 20.69 -10.30
C VAL A 112 0.93 21.42 -11.67
N GLY A 113 -0.25 21.43 -12.27
CA GLY A 113 -0.48 21.98 -13.62
C GLY A 113 -0.29 20.95 -14.74
N GLN A 114 0.30 19.79 -14.48
CA GLN A 114 0.44 18.72 -15.47
C GLN A 114 -0.94 18.18 -15.88
N THR A 115 -1.13 17.96 -17.18
CA THR A 115 -2.33 17.31 -17.71
C THR A 115 -2.16 15.80 -17.69
N ILE A 116 -3.20 15.11 -17.25
CA ILE A 116 -3.27 13.64 -17.22
C ILE A 116 -4.55 13.16 -17.93
N GLU A 117 -4.45 12.01 -18.56
CA GLU A 117 -5.54 11.42 -19.32
C GLU A 117 -5.70 9.93 -18.99
N SER A 118 -6.86 9.40 -19.30
CA SER A 118 -7.17 7.98 -19.22
C SER A 118 -7.81 7.52 -20.52
N GLY A 119 -7.55 6.28 -20.91
CA GLY A 119 -8.15 5.72 -22.13
C GLY A 119 -7.14 4.95 -22.97
N SER A 120 -7.64 4.38 -24.08
CA SER A 120 -6.81 3.59 -25.01
C SER A 120 -5.86 4.45 -25.85
N GLU A 121 -6.20 5.71 -26.06
CA GLU A 121 -5.47 6.65 -26.91
C GLU A 121 -4.60 7.63 -26.11
N ALA A 122 -4.62 7.53 -24.77
CA ALA A 122 -3.82 8.39 -23.92
C ALA A 122 -2.31 8.19 -24.18
N ASP A 123 -1.55 9.27 -24.17
CA ASP A 123 -0.09 9.25 -24.31
C ASP A 123 0.59 8.43 -23.21
N ILE A 124 1.77 7.88 -23.51
CA ILE A 124 2.60 7.14 -22.56
C ILE A 124 3.38 8.12 -21.68
N LYS A 125 2.65 8.87 -20.84
CA LYS A 125 3.18 9.85 -19.89
C LYS A 125 2.91 9.42 -18.45
N VAL A 126 3.78 9.81 -17.53
CA VAL A 126 3.61 9.51 -16.10
C VAL A 126 2.27 10.09 -15.62
N GLY A 127 1.49 9.24 -14.93
CA GLY A 127 0.16 9.60 -14.42
C GLY A 127 -1.01 9.20 -15.34
N ASN A 128 -0.77 8.95 -16.61
CA ASN A 128 -1.79 8.49 -17.55
C ASN A 128 -2.17 7.03 -17.29
N ALA A 129 -3.44 6.70 -17.48
CA ALA A 129 -3.96 5.35 -17.26
C ALA A 129 -4.46 4.74 -18.56
N LEU A 130 -3.88 3.60 -18.93
CA LEU A 130 -4.18 2.89 -20.18
C LEU A 130 -4.52 1.41 -19.92
N PRO A 131 -5.24 0.76 -20.86
CA PRO A 131 -5.25 -0.70 -20.93
C PRO A 131 -3.81 -1.23 -21.09
N VAL A 132 -3.49 -2.33 -20.42
CA VAL A 132 -2.14 -2.93 -20.48
C VAL A 132 -1.76 -3.32 -21.93
N ALA A 133 -2.74 -3.58 -22.77
CA ALA A 133 -2.54 -3.82 -24.20
C ALA A 133 -1.76 -2.70 -24.90
N ASN A 134 -2.03 -1.44 -24.52
CA ASN A 134 -1.49 -0.25 -25.19
C ASN A 134 -0.18 0.25 -24.56
N ILE A 135 0.24 -0.30 -23.41
CA ILE A 135 1.47 0.10 -22.73
C ILE A 135 2.66 -0.67 -23.30
N PRO A 136 3.76 -0.06 -23.71
CA PRO A 136 4.96 -0.74 -24.23
C PRO A 136 5.58 -1.70 -23.20
N VAL A 137 6.18 -2.76 -23.68
CA VAL A 137 6.98 -3.68 -22.87
C VAL A 137 8.20 -2.94 -22.30
N GLY A 138 8.59 -3.26 -21.08
CA GLY A 138 9.65 -2.57 -20.34
C GLY A 138 9.19 -1.41 -19.46
N THR A 139 7.98 -0.85 -19.72
CA THR A 139 7.45 0.29 -18.97
C THR A 139 7.19 -0.06 -17.50
N ILE A 140 7.50 0.88 -16.61
CA ILE A 140 7.14 0.79 -15.18
C ILE A 140 5.71 1.30 -15.01
N ILE A 141 4.89 0.53 -14.32
CA ILE A 141 3.46 0.79 -14.11
C ILE A 141 3.07 0.60 -12.65
N HIS A 142 2.02 1.28 -12.23
CA HIS A 142 1.42 1.15 -10.89
C HIS A 142 -0.12 1.12 -10.98
N ASN A 143 -0.79 1.03 -9.83
CA ASN A 143 -2.27 0.99 -9.74
C ASN A 143 -2.91 -0.01 -10.71
N ILE A 144 -2.40 -1.25 -10.71
CA ILE A 144 -2.72 -2.28 -11.71
C ILE A 144 -4.00 -3.01 -11.33
N GLU A 145 -4.90 -3.19 -12.28
CA GLU A 145 -6.08 -4.02 -12.12
C GLU A 145 -5.76 -5.52 -12.17
N LEU A 146 -6.54 -6.32 -11.45
CA LEU A 146 -6.53 -7.79 -11.53
C LEU A 146 -7.68 -8.34 -12.40
N LYS A 147 -8.75 -7.57 -12.52
CA LYS A 147 -9.92 -7.88 -13.36
C LYS A 147 -10.33 -6.58 -14.04
N PRO A 148 -10.68 -6.60 -15.33
CA PRO A 148 -11.10 -5.41 -16.04
C PRO A 148 -12.26 -4.69 -15.34
N GLY A 149 -12.19 -3.37 -15.24
CA GLY A 149 -13.24 -2.51 -14.67
C GLY A 149 -13.40 -2.56 -13.14
N LYS A 150 -12.59 -3.37 -12.44
CA LYS A 150 -12.66 -3.46 -10.96
C LYS A 150 -11.91 -2.33 -10.26
N GLY A 151 -11.04 -1.64 -10.96
CA GLY A 151 -10.10 -0.66 -10.42
C GLY A 151 -8.79 -1.29 -9.95
N GLY A 152 -7.75 -0.47 -9.85
CA GLY A 152 -6.41 -0.89 -9.46
C GLY A 152 -6.37 -1.52 -8.08
N GLN A 153 -5.73 -2.67 -7.97
CA GLN A 153 -5.62 -3.46 -6.73
C GLN A 153 -4.18 -3.73 -6.31
N MET A 154 -3.23 -3.67 -7.25
CA MET A 154 -1.81 -3.95 -7.00
C MET A 154 -0.96 -2.70 -7.21
N VAL A 155 0.22 -2.68 -6.59
CA VAL A 155 1.25 -1.64 -6.75
C VAL A 155 0.67 -0.24 -6.48
N ARG A 156 0.23 -0.02 -5.23
CA ARG A 156 -0.39 1.24 -4.78
C ARG A 156 0.31 1.88 -3.59
N SER A 157 1.32 1.22 -3.05
CA SER A 157 2.08 1.74 -1.90
C SER A 157 3.24 2.61 -2.38
N ALA A 158 3.65 3.55 -1.54
CA ALA A 158 4.75 4.48 -1.80
C ALA A 158 6.02 3.79 -2.32
N GLY A 159 6.65 4.37 -3.32
CA GLY A 159 7.89 3.90 -3.92
C GLY A 159 7.79 2.56 -4.64
N ASN A 160 6.59 2.08 -4.96
CA ASN A 160 6.42 0.81 -5.66
C ASN A 160 6.10 1.04 -7.14
N GLY A 161 6.80 0.30 -7.99
CA GLY A 161 6.53 0.16 -9.42
C GLY A 161 6.56 -1.33 -9.81
N ALA A 162 5.85 -1.70 -10.83
CA ALA A 162 5.91 -3.02 -11.45
C ALA A 162 6.32 -2.88 -12.91
N GLN A 163 7.11 -3.81 -13.42
CA GLN A 163 7.59 -3.77 -14.79
C GLN A 163 6.75 -4.67 -15.69
N LEU A 164 6.31 -4.15 -16.82
CA LEU A 164 5.67 -4.93 -17.88
C LEU A 164 6.75 -5.68 -18.66
N MET A 165 6.79 -7.01 -18.53
CA MET A 165 7.86 -7.84 -19.07
C MET A 165 7.59 -8.33 -20.50
N ALA A 166 6.37 -8.80 -20.74
CA ALA A 166 5.97 -9.38 -22.03
C ALA A 166 4.45 -9.35 -22.19
N LYS A 167 3.98 -9.51 -23.41
CA LYS A 167 2.57 -9.69 -23.76
C LYS A 167 2.43 -10.98 -24.58
N GLU A 168 1.56 -11.88 -24.16
CA GLU A 168 1.34 -13.18 -24.78
C GLU A 168 -0.16 -13.51 -24.87
N GLY A 169 -0.70 -13.61 -26.06
CA GLY A 169 -2.11 -13.87 -26.30
C GLY A 169 -3.03 -12.85 -25.61
N LYS A 170 -3.85 -13.30 -24.66
CA LYS A 170 -4.77 -12.44 -23.88
C LYS A 170 -4.18 -11.91 -22.57
N PHE A 171 -2.89 -12.17 -22.28
CA PHE A 171 -2.28 -11.83 -21.01
C PHE A 171 -0.98 -11.04 -21.19
N ALA A 172 -0.69 -10.19 -20.23
CA ALA A 172 0.60 -9.58 -20.00
C ALA A 172 1.30 -10.23 -18.82
N GLN A 173 2.61 -10.36 -18.89
CA GLN A 173 3.47 -10.77 -17.78
C GLN A 173 4.02 -9.52 -17.09
N VAL A 174 3.75 -9.40 -15.80
CA VAL A 174 4.16 -8.24 -14.99
C VAL A 174 4.99 -8.72 -13.81
N ARG A 175 6.20 -8.15 -13.68
CA ARG A 175 7.08 -8.35 -12.54
C ARG A 175 6.69 -7.37 -11.43
N LEU A 176 6.21 -7.91 -10.33
CA LEU A 176 5.80 -7.15 -9.14
C LEU A 176 7.01 -6.73 -8.28
N PRO A 177 6.86 -5.72 -7.39
CA PRO A 177 7.92 -5.31 -6.46
C PRO A 177 8.47 -6.45 -5.58
N SER A 178 7.64 -7.47 -5.33
CA SER A 178 8.06 -8.68 -4.58
C SER A 178 8.99 -9.62 -5.36
N GLY A 179 9.20 -9.39 -6.67
CA GLY A 179 9.89 -10.29 -7.59
C GLY A 179 9.00 -11.39 -8.20
N GLU A 180 7.73 -11.51 -7.78
CA GLU A 180 6.76 -12.42 -8.40
C GLU A 180 6.42 -11.94 -9.81
N VAL A 181 6.47 -12.84 -10.80
CA VAL A 181 5.99 -12.59 -12.16
C VAL A 181 4.57 -13.16 -12.29
N ARG A 182 3.65 -12.29 -12.69
CA ARG A 182 2.22 -12.61 -12.73
C ARG A 182 1.60 -12.27 -14.07
N ARG A 183 0.65 -13.11 -14.51
CA ARG A 183 -0.21 -12.86 -15.67
C ARG A 183 -1.36 -11.95 -15.29
N ILE A 184 -1.60 -10.93 -16.11
CA ILE A 184 -2.71 -9.98 -16.02
C ILE A 184 -3.35 -9.90 -17.39
N ARG A 185 -4.68 -9.79 -17.47
CA ARG A 185 -5.37 -9.63 -18.75
C ARG A 185 -4.96 -8.33 -19.43
N LEU A 186 -4.85 -8.33 -20.74
CA LEU A 186 -4.49 -7.14 -21.53
C LEU A 186 -5.52 -6.01 -21.42
N GLU A 187 -6.80 -6.36 -21.18
CA GLU A 187 -7.91 -5.42 -20.97
C GLU A 187 -7.82 -4.67 -19.63
N CYS A 188 -7.05 -5.19 -18.65
CA CYS A 188 -6.87 -4.53 -17.37
C CYS A 188 -6.14 -3.21 -17.53
N ARG A 189 -6.53 -2.22 -16.73
CA ARG A 189 -5.88 -0.89 -16.73
C ARG A 189 -4.71 -0.85 -15.76
N ALA A 190 -3.74 -0.01 -16.10
CA ALA A 190 -2.63 0.35 -15.24
C ALA A 190 -2.27 1.80 -15.47
N THR A 191 -1.65 2.44 -14.48
CA THR A 191 -1.14 3.81 -14.58
C THR A 191 0.36 3.78 -14.82
N ILE A 192 0.86 4.64 -15.70
CA ILE A 192 2.27 4.74 -16.07
C ILE A 192 3.07 5.41 -14.96
N GLY A 193 4.27 4.91 -14.71
CA GLY A 193 5.21 5.40 -13.70
C GLY A 193 5.18 4.57 -12.42
N GLU A 194 5.99 4.96 -11.46
CA GLU A 194 6.03 4.40 -10.11
C GLU A 194 5.28 5.31 -9.13
N VAL A 195 4.86 4.78 -8.00
CA VAL A 195 4.19 5.55 -6.94
C VAL A 195 5.18 6.48 -6.26
N GLY A 196 4.82 7.73 -6.04
CA GLY A 196 5.62 8.73 -5.32
C GLY A 196 5.86 8.40 -3.85
N ASN A 197 6.46 9.36 -3.10
CA ASN A 197 6.84 9.21 -1.69
C ASN A 197 7.83 8.06 -1.44
N ILE A 198 8.86 7.94 -2.27
CA ILE A 198 9.84 6.83 -2.28
C ILE A 198 10.49 6.65 -0.90
N ASP A 199 10.84 7.74 -0.22
CA ASP A 199 11.52 7.71 1.08
C ASP A 199 10.65 7.29 2.27
N HIS A 200 9.36 7.00 2.03
CA HIS A 200 8.46 6.57 3.11
C HIS A 200 8.98 5.36 3.89
N GLN A 201 9.65 4.43 3.22
CA GLN A 201 10.24 3.24 3.85
C GLN A 201 11.42 3.57 4.78
N ASN A 202 12.09 4.70 4.58
CA ASN A 202 13.26 5.14 5.33
C ASN A 202 12.88 5.89 6.63
N ILE A 203 11.58 6.18 6.84
CA ILE A 203 11.08 6.88 8.01
C ILE A 203 11.09 5.97 9.22
N GLN A 204 11.77 6.41 10.29
CA GLN A 204 11.80 5.72 11.57
C GLN A 204 10.82 6.37 12.55
N ILE A 205 9.93 5.56 13.11
CA ILE A 205 8.87 6.04 14.01
C ILE A 205 9.45 6.57 15.34
N GLY A 206 10.52 5.95 15.83
CA GLY A 206 11.30 6.37 16.99
C GLY A 206 10.68 6.06 18.35
N LYS A 207 9.36 6.21 18.54
CA LYS A 207 8.70 6.01 19.84
C LYS A 207 7.38 5.26 19.77
N ALA A 208 7.06 4.52 20.84
CA ALA A 208 5.83 3.74 20.98
C ALA A 208 4.55 4.60 20.88
N GLY A 209 4.57 5.83 21.43
CA GLY A 209 3.45 6.76 21.36
C GLY A 209 3.03 7.10 19.93
N ARG A 210 3.98 7.25 19.01
CA ARG A 210 3.67 7.49 17.59
C ARG A 210 2.98 6.29 16.95
N LYS A 211 3.40 5.05 17.25
CA LYS A 211 2.67 3.83 16.86
C LYS A 211 1.26 3.79 17.45
N ARG A 212 1.09 4.23 18.70
CA ARG A 212 -0.24 4.30 19.33
C ARG A 212 -1.17 5.26 18.60
N HIS A 213 -0.69 6.43 18.17
CA HIS A 213 -1.47 7.38 17.36
C HIS A 213 -1.87 6.80 16.00
N MET A 214 -1.07 5.90 15.42
CA MET A 214 -1.40 5.17 14.19
C MET A 214 -2.43 4.05 14.40
N GLY A 215 -2.93 3.84 15.62
CA GLY A 215 -3.90 2.80 15.94
C GLY A 215 -3.31 1.41 16.15
N ILE A 216 -2.00 1.32 16.39
CA ILE A 216 -1.31 0.07 16.71
C ILE A 216 -1.19 -0.05 18.23
N ARG A 217 -1.81 -1.08 18.81
CA ARG A 217 -1.72 -1.38 20.24
C ARG A 217 -0.43 -2.17 20.54
N PRO A 218 0.09 -2.08 21.79
CA PRO A 218 1.25 -2.87 22.21
C PRO A 218 1.04 -4.36 22.00
N THR A 219 2.12 -5.05 21.67
CA THR A 219 2.16 -6.52 21.53
C THR A 219 2.95 -7.12 22.67
N VAL A 220 2.35 -8.08 23.37
CA VAL A 220 3.01 -8.88 24.39
C VAL A 220 3.52 -10.16 23.75
N ARG A 221 4.78 -10.51 23.98
CA ARG A 221 5.38 -11.75 23.47
C ARG A 221 4.87 -12.95 24.27
N GLY A 222 4.73 -14.11 23.63
CA GLY A 222 4.18 -15.32 24.27
C GLY A 222 4.98 -15.84 25.47
N SER A 223 6.31 -15.62 25.48
CA SER A 223 7.20 -16.08 26.55
C SER A 223 6.99 -15.37 27.91
N VAL A 224 6.24 -14.27 27.96
CA VAL A 224 5.89 -13.56 29.21
C VAL A 224 4.44 -13.77 29.62
N MET A 225 3.77 -14.68 28.96
CA MET A 225 2.38 -15.10 29.29
C MET A 225 2.40 -16.36 30.16
N ASN A 226 1.25 -16.71 30.69
CA ASN A 226 1.06 -17.97 31.40
C ASN A 226 1.00 -19.16 30.42
N PRO A 227 1.26 -20.40 30.88
CA PRO A 227 1.21 -21.60 30.04
C PRO A 227 -0.14 -21.82 29.34
N ASN A 228 -1.25 -21.41 29.98
CA ASN A 228 -2.60 -21.51 29.44
C ASN A 228 -2.89 -20.50 28.34
N ASP A 229 -2.16 -19.36 28.29
CA ASP A 229 -2.40 -18.27 27.33
C ASP A 229 -1.58 -18.42 26.06
N HIS A 230 -0.40 -19.04 26.16
CA HIS A 230 0.50 -19.22 25.02
C HIS A 230 1.38 -20.48 25.17
N PRO A 231 1.64 -21.23 24.07
CA PRO A 231 2.55 -22.39 24.10
C PRO A 231 4.00 -22.08 24.52
N HIS A 232 4.41 -20.82 24.55
CA HIS A 232 5.71 -20.36 25.03
C HIS A 232 5.66 -19.82 26.46
N GLY A 233 4.50 -19.86 27.10
CA GLY A 233 4.31 -19.32 28.45
C GLY A 233 4.88 -20.22 29.53
N GLY A 234 5.10 -19.64 30.72
CA GLY A 234 5.64 -20.30 31.89
C GLY A 234 7.16 -20.26 32.03
N GLY A 235 7.67 -20.86 33.11
CA GLY A 235 9.08 -20.92 33.47
C GLY A 235 9.51 -19.77 34.40
N GLU A 236 10.73 -19.88 34.93
CA GLU A 236 11.35 -18.91 35.82
C GLU A 236 12.15 -17.87 35.04
N GLY A 237 12.05 -16.60 35.42
CA GLY A 237 12.83 -15.49 34.86
C GLY A 237 12.68 -15.33 33.35
N LYS A 238 13.79 -15.35 32.62
CA LYS A 238 13.83 -15.32 31.15
C LYS A 238 13.87 -16.72 30.57
N ALA A 239 12.83 -17.51 30.78
CA ALA A 239 12.74 -18.84 30.21
C ALA A 239 12.77 -18.78 28.66
N GLY A 240 13.46 -19.74 28.07
CA GLY A 240 13.50 -19.94 26.61
C GLY A 240 12.14 -20.45 26.06
N ILE A 241 12.06 -20.57 24.74
CA ILE A 241 10.83 -21.06 24.10
C ILE A 241 10.54 -22.54 24.38
N GLY A 242 11.58 -23.35 24.71
CA GLY A 242 11.47 -24.76 25.05
C GLY A 242 10.93 -25.66 23.92
N ARG A 243 11.01 -25.20 22.66
CA ARG A 243 10.53 -25.91 21.46
C ARG A 243 11.54 -25.80 20.34
N VAL A 244 11.49 -26.74 19.39
CA VAL A 244 12.37 -26.77 18.22
C VAL A 244 12.25 -25.49 17.38
N SER A 245 11.04 -24.92 17.30
CA SER A 245 10.80 -23.64 16.60
C SER A 245 9.70 -22.82 17.30
N PRO A 246 9.71 -21.48 17.13
CA PRO A 246 8.63 -20.65 17.63
C PRO A 246 7.28 -21.04 17.03
N VAL A 247 6.23 -20.96 17.85
CA VAL A 247 4.86 -21.24 17.43
C VAL A 247 3.93 -20.07 17.71
N THR A 248 2.80 -20.05 17.02
CA THR A 248 1.71 -19.09 17.25
C THR A 248 0.94 -19.47 18.53
N PRO A 249 0.05 -18.60 19.06
CA PRO A 249 -0.83 -18.94 20.19
C PRO A 249 -1.66 -20.23 19.99
N TRP A 250 -1.88 -20.60 18.72
CA TRP A 250 -2.63 -21.83 18.37
C TRP A 250 -1.71 -23.02 18.05
N GLY A 251 -0.43 -22.95 18.39
CA GLY A 251 0.52 -24.05 18.22
C GLY A 251 1.06 -24.27 16.82
N LYS A 252 0.70 -23.45 15.84
CA LYS A 252 1.25 -23.55 14.47
C LYS A 252 2.64 -22.91 14.41
N PRO A 253 3.58 -23.46 13.59
CA PRO A 253 4.89 -22.83 13.37
C PRO A 253 4.76 -21.35 12.97
N ALA A 254 5.51 -20.45 13.63
CA ALA A 254 5.45 -19.01 13.40
C ALA A 254 6.39 -18.55 12.29
N LEU A 255 7.53 -19.23 12.09
CA LEU A 255 8.56 -18.88 11.13
C LEU A 255 8.66 -19.94 10.02
N GLY A 256 8.87 -19.48 8.78
CA GLY A 256 9.13 -20.35 7.63
C GLY A 256 7.94 -21.19 7.12
N TYR A 257 6.81 -21.19 7.82
CA TYR A 257 5.66 -21.97 7.42
C TYR A 257 4.92 -21.38 6.22
N LYS A 258 4.80 -22.17 5.14
CA LYS A 258 4.09 -21.77 3.91
C LYS A 258 2.59 -21.88 4.12
N THR A 259 1.91 -20.74 4.39
CA THR A 259 0.47 -20.70 4.69
C THR A 259 -0.43 -20.65 3.45
N ARG A 260 0.12 -20.34 2.26
CA ARG A 260 -0.66 -20.33 1.03
C ARG A 260 -1.13 -21.75 0.67
N LYS A 261 -2.43 -21.92 0.48
CA LYS A 261 -3.03 -23.20 0.08
C LYS A 261 -2.49 -23.64 -1.30
N LYS A 262 -2.12 -24.90 -1.46
CA LYS A 262 -1.63 -25.46 -2.74
C LYS A 262 -2.64 -25.30 -3.87
N LYS A 263 -3.94 -25.52 -3.60
CA LYS A 263 -5.06 -25.39 -4.56
C LYS A 263 -5.66 -23.97 -4.58
N ASN A 264 -4.84 -22.91 -4.44
CA ASN A 264 -5.36 -21.54 -4.54
C ASN A 264 -5.70 -21.22 -6.00
N PRO A 265 -6.94 -20.77 -6.34
CA PRO A 265 -7.35 -20.49 -7.72
C PRO A 265 -6.46 -19.46 -8.44
N SER A 266 -5.82 -18.55 -7.70
CA SER A 266 -4.92 -17.56 -8.30
C SER A 266 -3.54 -18.11 -8.68
N ASN A 267 -3.22 -19.39 -8.40
CA ASN A 267 -1.94 -19.99 -8.81
C ASN A 267 -1.76 -20.03 -10.32
N LYS A 268 -2.86 -20.19 -11.08
CA LYS A 268 -2.84 -20.18 -12.56
C LYS A 268 -2.33 -18.88 -13.19
N TYR A 269 -2.34 -17.78 -12.42
CA TYR A 269 -1.86 -16.48 -12.89
C TYR A 269 -0.41 -16.19 -12.45
N ILE A 270 0.24 -17.05 -11.66
CA ILE A 270 1.61 -16.88 -11.23
C ILE A 270 2.51 -17.66 -12.20
N VAL A 271 3.42 -16.95 -12.87
CA VAL A 271 4.42 -17.53 -13.78
C VAL A 271 5.65 -17.93 -13.00
N LYS A 272 6.18 -17.00 -12.19
CA LYS A 272 7.35 -17.23 -11.35
C LYS A 272 7.08 -16.69 -9.94
N ARG A 273 7.37 -17.47 -8.91
CA ARG A 273 7.24 -17.02 -7.51
C ARG A 273 8.46 -16.22 -7.09
N ARG A 274 8.30 -15.36 -6.07
CA ARG A 274 9.36 -14.47 -5.58
C ARG A 274 10.66 -15.18 -5.16
N ASN A 275 10.58 -16.42 -4.70
CA ASN A 275 11.71 -17.21 -4.19
C ASN A 275 12.11 -18.36 -5.15
N GLU A 276 11.59 -18.37 -6.35
CA GLU A 276 11.96 -19.32 -7.39
C GLU A 276 13.20 -18.82 -8.14
N ARG A 277 14.28 -19.59 -8.08
CA ARG A 277 15.54 -19.33 -8.81
C ARG A 277 15.42 -19.73 -10.26
#